data_bcaaaff511126b2fe193008d0c9ffa89
#
_entry.id   bcaaaff511126b2fe193008d0c9ffa89
#
_cell.length_a   1.000
_cell.length_b   1.000
_cell.length_c   1.000
_cell.angle_alpha   90.00
_cell.angle_beta   90.00
_cell.angle_gamma   90.00
#
_symmetry.space_group_name_H-M   'P 1'
#
loop_
_entity.id
_entity.type
_entity.pdbx_description
1 polymer ?
#
loop_
_entity_poly.entity_id
_entity_poly.type
_entity_poly.pdbx_seq_one_letter_code
_entity_poly.pdbx_strand_id
1 'polypeptide(L)'
;MTTLPDPARFAHVTDWVFDLDNTLYPHHSNLFSQIDVKMTAYVGELLALPRDDARKLQKELYREYGTTLNGLMTRHGIDPDDFLEKVHDIDYSWLVPDPVLGTAIRQLPGRKFIFTNGDRRHAERTARQLGILDHFDDIFDIVAAGLNPKPARQTYEKFAELHAVTGHNAVMFEDLARNLSVPKSLGMTTVLIVPRNFEPTFAEIWERDPANEDDVDFVTDDLA
;
A
#
# COMPACT_ATOMS: atom_id res chain seq x y z
N MET A 1 -19.98 9.14 -13.18
CA MET A 1 -20.85 8.39 -12.24
C MET A 1 -20.26 7.00 -12.16
N THR A 2 -19.51 6.71 -11.13
CA THR A 2 -19.07 5.36 -10.80
C THR A 2 -20.30 4.56 -10.43
N THR A 3 -20.71 3.64 -11.30
CA THR A 3 -21.73 2.66 -10.91
C THR A 3 -21.09 1.71 -9.91
N LEU A 4 -21.65 1.65 -8.69
CA LEU A 4 -21.21 0.66 -7.71
C LEU A 4 -21.25 -0.72 -8.36
N PRO A 5 -20.18 -1.53 -8.22
CA PRO A 5 -20.17 -2.87 -8.77
C PRO A 5 -21.27 -3.71 -8.13
N ASP A 6 -21.93 -4.57 -8.93
CA ASP A 6 -22.92 -5.52 -8.43
C ASP A 6 -22.26 -6.42 -7.36
N PRO A 7 -22.75 -6.47 -6.11
CA PRO A 7 -22.22 -7.33 -5.06
C PRO A 7 -22.11 -8.81 -5.45
N ALA A 8 -22.96 -9.28 -6.37
CA ALA A 8 -22.90 -10.64 -6.89
C ALA A 8 -21.55 -10.98 -7.56
N ARG A 9 -20.83 -9.98 -8.06
CA ARG A 9 -19.51 -10.17 -8.67
C ARG A 9 -18.42 -10.55 -7.66
N PHE A 10 -18.64 -10.30 -6.37
CA PHE A 10 -17.75 -10.67 -5.27
C PHE A 10 -18.23 -11.89 -4.49
N ALA A 11 -19.33 -12.55 -4.90
CA ALA A 11 -19.92 -13.67 -4.16
C ALA A 11 -18.98 -14.88 -4.01
N HIS A 12 -17.96 -14.99 -4.86
CA HIS A 12 -16.95 -16.04 -4.83
C HIS A 12 -15.74 -15.69 -3.96
N VAL A 13 -15.63 -14.42 -3.51
CA VAL A 13 -14.46 -13.93 -2.77
C VAL A 13 -14.51 -14.41 -1.33
N THR A 14 -13.42 -15.02 -0.89
CA THR A 14 -13.19 -15.47 0.49
C THR A 14 -11.98 -14.80 1.13
N ASP A 15 -11.14 -14.16 0.34
CA ASP A 15 -9.90 -13.53 0.78
C ASP A 15 -9.83 -12.08 0.26
N TRP A 16 -9.90 -11.13 1.19
CA TRP A 16 -9.91 -9.70 0.94
C TRP A 16 -8.56 -9.11 1.29
N VAL A 17 -7.82 -8.64 0.32
CA VAL A 17 -6.46 -8.15 0.47
C VAL A 17 -6.45 -6.64 0.22
N PHE A 18 -5.98 -5.90 1.19
CA PHE A 18 -5.95 -4.43 1.14
C PHE A 18 -4.50 -3.96 1.23
N ASP A 19 -4.10 -3.11 0.32
CA ASP A 19 -2.98 -2.22 0.60
C ASP A 19 -3.34 -1.30 1.77
N LEU A 20 -2.34 -0.64 2.35
CA LEU A 20 -2.52 0.20 3.53
C LEU A 20 -2.55 1.68 3.17
N ASP A 21 -1.40 2.18 2.69
CA ASP A 21 -1.14 3.62 2.57
C ASP A 21 -1.91 4.22 1.40
N ASN A 22 -2.74 5.24 1.68
CA ASN A 22 -3.67 5.85 0.73
C ASN A 22 -4.76 4.91 0.18
N THR A 23 -4.84 3.68 0.69
CA THR A 23 -5.90 2.70 0.39
C THR A 23 -6.89 2.60 1.56
N LEU A 24 -6.45 2.17 2.76
CA LEU A 24 -7.29 2.08 3.95
C LEU A 24 -7.56 3.43 4.62
N TYR A 25 -6.85 4.45 4.23
CA TYR A 25 -7.11 5.83 4.59
C TYR A 25 -6.89 6.74 3.38
N PRO A 26 -7.63 7.85 3.26
CA PRO A 26 -7.58 8.68 2.06
C PRO A 26 -6.31 9.54 1.99
N HIS A 27 -5.86 9.86 0.78
CA HIS A 27 -4.70 10.73 0.52
C HIS A 27 -4.74 12.07 1.27
N HIS A 28 -5.93 12.66 1.43
CA HIS A 28 -6.08 13.96 2.11
C HIS A 28 -5.80 13.92 3.62
N SER A 29 -5.67 12.73 4.22
CA SER A 29 -5.20 12.59 5.60
C SER A 29 -3.75 13.03 5.78
N ASN A 30 -2.98 13.08 4.67
CA ASN A 30 -1.57 13.45 4.62
C ASN A 30 -0.64 12.61 5.53
N LEU A 31 -1.08 11.43 5.97
CA LEU A 31 -0.23 10.56 6.79
C LEU A 31 1.03 10.15 6.03
N PHE A 32 0.88 9.65 4.80
CA PHE A 32 2.02 9.24 3.95
C PHE A 32 2.98 10.41 3.66
N SER A 33 2.50 11.66 3.65
CA SER A 33 3.35 12.82 3.45
C SER A 33 4.43 12.98 4.53
N GLN A 34 4.13 12.58 5.76
CA GLN A 34 5.12 12.60 6.85
C GLN A 34 6.23 11.57 6.57
N ILE A 35 5.86 10.37 6.09
CA ILE A 35 6.81 9.31 5.70
C ILE A 35 7.72 9.80 4.57
N ASP A 36 7.16 10.43 3.55
CA ASP A 36 7.93 10.98 2.42
C ASP A 36 8.96 12.03 2.86
N VAL A 37 8.58 12.89 3.80
CA VAL A 37 9.51 13.87 4.43
C VAL A 37 10.62 13.18 5.22
N LYS A 38 10.28 12.15 6.00
CA LYS A 38 11.25 11.36 6.78
C LYS A 38 12.20 10.59 5.87
N MET A 39 11.72 10.00 4.78
CA MET A 39 12.57 9.35 3.76
C MET A 39 13.57 10.34 3.13
N THR A 40 13.10 11.53 2.77
CA THR A 40 13.98 12.60 2.25
C THR A 40 15.06 12.99 3.28
N ALA A 41 14.68 13.15 4.54
CA ALA A 41 15.60 13.48 5.61
C ALA A 41 16.65 12.37 5.83
N TYR A 42 16.22 11.12 5.85
CA TYR A 42 17.10 9.95 5.97
C TYR A 42 18.17 9.93 4.86
N VAL A 43 17.75 10.13 3.59
CA VAL A 43 18.69 10.19 2.46
C VAL A 43 19.68 11.35 2.60
N GLY A 44 19.18 12.52 3.05
CA GLY A 44 20.02 13.70 3.29
C GLY A 44 21.07 13.48 4.38
N GLU A 45 20.69 12.88 5.50
CA GLU A 45 21.60 12.54 6.61
C GLU A 45 22.63 11.48 6.20
N LEU A 46 22.16 10.40 5.57
CA LEU A 46 23.00 9.29 5.14
C LEU A 46 24.12 9.72 4.19
N LEU A 47 23.81 10.64 3.27
CA LEU A 47 24.70 10.99 2.15
C LEU A 47 25.23 12.43 2.26
N ALA A 48 24.96 13.13 3.34
CA ALA A 48 25.32 14.54 3.56
C ALA A 48 24.84 15.45 2.39
N LEU A 49 23.61 15.23 1.89
CA LEU A 49 23.03 15.98 0.79
C LEU A 49 22.10 17.11 1.28
N PRO A 50 22.06 18.24 0.55
CA PRO A 50 21.00 19.22 0.73
C PRO A 50 19.63 18.60 0.48
N ARG A 51 18.59 19.12 1.15
CA ARG A 51 17.23 18.55 1.09
C ARG A 51 16.71 18.31 -0.34
N ASP A 52 16.90 19.27 -1.25
CA ASP A 52 16.37 19.16 -2.63
C ASP A 52 17.08 18.03 -3.42
N ASP A 53 18.39 17.85 -3.22
CA ASP A 53 19.16 16.80 -3.86
C ASP A 53 18.82 15.43 -3.23
N ALA A 54 18.65 15.38 -1.90
CA ALA A 54 18.18 14.18 -1.20
C ALA A 54 16.79 13.74 -1.70
N ARG A 55 15.86 14.70 -1.90
CA ARG A 55 14.54 14.41 -2.44
C ARG A 55 14.61 13.86 -3.88
N LYS A 56 15.42 14.45 -4.73
CA LYS A 56 15.61 13.95 -6.10
C LYS A 56 16.13 12.51 -6.09
N LEU A 57 17.18 12.25 -5.30
CA LEU A 57 17.74 10.91 -5.17
C LEU A 57 16.75 9.90 -4.60
N GLN A 58 15.98 10.30 -3.58
CA GLN A 58 14.90 9.47 -3.02
C GLN A 58 13.92 9.03 -4.12
N LYS A 59 13.48 9.96 -4.98
CA LYS A 59 12.54 9.66 -6.07
C LYS A 59 13.16 8.84 -7.19
N GLU A 60 14.44 9.02 -7.49
CA GLU A 60 15.19 8.19 -8.43
C GLU A 60 15.29 6.74 -7.91
N LEU A 61 15.65 6.55 -6.64
CA LEU A 61 15.73 5.24 -6.00
C LEU A 61 14.36 4.54 -6.01
N TYR A 62 13.30 5.26 -5.66
CA TYR A 62 11.95 4.73 -5.70
C TYR A 62 11.56 4.26 -7.11
N ARG A 63 11.84 5.08 -8.12
CA ARG A 63 11.50 4.74 -9.52
C ARG A 63 12.30 3.56 -10.05
N GLU A 64 13.59 3.47 -9.71
CA GLU A 64 14.50 2.43 -10.24
C GLU A 64 14.35 1.09 -9.51
N TYR A 65 14.11 1.11 -8.19
CA TYR A 65 14.13 -0.08 -7.33
C TYR A 65 12.77 -0.45 -6.74
N GLY A 66 11.68 0.26 -7.08
CA GLY A 66 10.33 0.03 -6.59
C GLY A 66 10.05 0.67 -5.22
N THR A 67 11.05 0.81 -4.35
CA THR A 67 11.00 1.59 -3.10
C THR A 67 12.32 2.29 -2.82
N THR A 68 12.27 3.38 -2.05
CA THR A 68 13.48 4.07 -1.57
C THR A 68 14.35 3.13 -0.73
N LEU A 69 13.73 2.31 0.12
CA LEU A 69 14.42 1.31 0.94
C LEU A 69 15.25 0.36 0.08
N ASN A 70 14.64 -0.25 -0.93
CA ASN A 70 15.33 -1.22 -1.78
C ASN A 70 16.49 -0.59 -2.55
N GLY A 71 16.30 0.65 -3.02
CA GLY A 71 17.38 1.40 -3.66
C GLY A 71 18.54 1.71 -2.71
N LEU A 72 18.25 2.14 -1.48
CA LEU A 72 19.28 2.42 -0.47
C LEU A 72 20.01 1.16 -0.02
N MET A 73 19.31 0.06 0.18
CA MET A 73 19.93 -1.24 0.50
C MET A 73 20.89 -1.66 -0.62
N THR A 74 20.44 -1.58 -1.87
CA THR A 74 21.22 -2.02 -3.03
C THR A 74 22.44 -1.15 -3.27
N ARG A 75 22.30 0.18 -3.19
CA ARG A 75 23.39 1.12 -3.52
C ARG A 75 24.31 1.45 -2.35
N HIS A 76 23.78 1.42 -1.12
CA HIS A 76 24.48 1.95 0.04
C HIS A 76 24.58 0.95 1.20
N GLY A 77 23.95 -0.24 1.09
CA GLY A 77 24.05 -1.32 2.07
C GLY A 77 23.51 -0.92 3.46
N ILE A 78 22.45 -0.11 3.50
CA ILE A 78 21.85 0.32 4.77
C ILE A 78 21.20 -0.84 5.51
N ASP A 79 21.04 -0.69 6.82
CA ASP A 79 20.20 -1.55 7.63
C ASP A 79 18.72 -1.22 7.38
N PRO A 80 17.91 -2.17 6.88
CA PRO A 80 16.49 -1.94 6.64
C PRO A 80 15.72 -1.61 7.91
N ASP A 81 16.08 -2.19 9.06
CA ASP A 81 15.38 -1.97 10.32
C ASP A 81 15.58 -0.52 10.81
N ASP A 82 16.79 0.03 10.69
CA ASP A 82 17.08 1.45 11.01
C ASP A 82 16.28 2.40 10.10
N PHE A 83 16.20 2.09 8.81
CA PHE A 83 15.40 2.89 7.87
C PHE A 83 13.93 2.87 8.24
N LEU A 84 13.33 1.67 8.38
CA LEU A 84 11.91 1.49 8.66
C LEU A 84 11.50 2.15 9.98
N GLU A 85 12.31 2.01 11.05
CA GLU A 85 12.05 2.65 12.32
C GLU A 85 12.01 4.18 12.19
N LYS A 86 12.98 4.77 11.50
CA LYS A 86 13.10 6.24 11.37
C LYS A 86 12.01 6.84 10.48
N VAL A 87 11.67 6.19 9.37
CA VAL A 87 10.68 6.75 8.43
C VAL A 87 9.26 6.61 8.95
N HIS A 88 8.98 5.62 9.79
CA HIS A 88 7.67 5.40 10.41
C HIS A 88 7.54 6.03 11.82
N ASP A 89 8.53 6.80 12.26
CA ASP A 89 8.43 7.67 13.44
C ASP A 89 7.67 8.95 13.10
N ILE A 90 6.35 8.82 12.96
CA ILE A 90 5.41 9.85 12.51
C ILE A 90 4.26 10.05 13.50
N ASP A 91 3.50 11.12 13.32
CA ASP A 91 2.32 11.42 14.12
C ASP A 91 1.07 10.77 13.50
N TYR A 92 0.62 9.65 14.08
CA TYR A 92 -0.57 8.93 13.65
C TYR A 92 -1.88 9.62 14.04
N SER A 93 -1.86 10.63 14.92
CA SER A 93 -3.06 11.37 15.33
C SER A 93 -3.71 12.18 14.20
N TRP A 94 -3.04 12.28 13.05
CA TRP A 94 -3.62 12.84 11.83
C TRP A 94 -4.73 11.97 11.26
N LEU A 95 -4.76 10.69 11.60
CA LEU A 95 -5.87 9.81 11.24
C LEU A 95 -7.00 9.91 12.28
N VAL A 96 -8.22 9.96 11.78
CA VAL A 96 -9.43 9.91 12.60
C VAL A 96 -10.02 8.50 12.51
N PRO A 97 -10.53 7.91 13.60
CA PRO A 97 -11.22 6.64 13.55
C PRO A 97 -12.35 6.63 12.51
N ASP A 98 -12.42 5.57 11.72
CA ASP A 98 -13.43 5.41 10.66
C ASP A 98 -14.36 4.21 10.97
N PRO A 99 -15.45 4.44 11.71
CA PRO A 99 -16.39 3.38 12.07
C PRO A 99 -17.21 2.89 10.86
N VAL A 100 -17.34 3.69 9.79
CA VAL A 100 -18.05 3.30 8.58
C VAL A 100 -17.23 2.28 7.81
N LEU A 101 -15.95 2.58 7.55
CA LEU A 101 -14.99 1.64 6.98
C LEU A 101 -14.88 0.37 7.85
N GLY A 102 -14.74 0.52 9.18
CA GLY A 102 -14.67 -0.62 10.09
C GLY A 102 -15.90 -1.53 10.01
N THR A 103 -17.08 -0.95 9.84
CA THR A 103 -18.33 -1.72 9.65
C THR A 103 -18.34 -2.43 8.32
N ALA A 104 -17.93 -1.75 7.22
CA ALA A 104 -17.85 -2.33 5.90
C ALA A 104 -16.89 -3.54 5.87
N ILE A 105 -15.65 -3.37 6.36
CA ILE A 105 -14.65 -4.45 6.41
C ILE A 105 -15.16 -5.64 7.25
N ARG A 106 -15.75 -5.37 8.42
CA ARG A 106 -16.28 -6.43 9.29
C ARG A 106 -17.37 -7.26 8.63
N GLN A 107 -18.17 -6.68 7.75
CA GLN A 107 -19.27 -7.36 7.06
C GLN A 107 -18.80 -8.25 5.89
N LEU A 108 -17.57 -8.07 5.41
CA LEU A 108 -17.02 -8.92 4.35
C LEU A 108 -16.88 -10.37 4.86
N PRO A 109 -17.35 -11.35 4.07
CA PRO A 109 -17.21 -12.77 4.45
C PRO A 109 -15.76 -13.25 4.29
N GLY A 110 -15.35 -14.24 5.06
CA GLY A 110 -14.03 -14.84 4.95
C GLY A 110 -12.91 -14.02 5.57
N ARG A 111 -11.67 -14.17 5.07
CA ARG A 111 -10.44 -13.60 5.66
C ARG A 111 -10.10 -12.24 5.06
N LYS A 112 -9.46 -11.40 5.86
CA LYS A 112 -9.03 -10.05 5.48
C LYS A 112 -7.56 -9.88 5.81
N PHE A 113 -6.80 -9.34 4.89
CA PHE A 113 -5.36 -9.16 5.02
C PHE A 113 -4.97 -7.72 4.67
N ILE A 114 -4.02 -7.17 5.41
CA ILE A 114 -3.29 -5.98 4.97
C ILE A 114 -2.03 -6.47 4.25
N PHE A 115 -1.76 -5.94 3.06
CA PHE A 115 -0.57 -6.25 2.29
C PHE A 115 0.15 -4.96 1.88
N THR A 116 1.20 -4.61 2.59
CA THR A 116 1.86 -3.29 2.50
C THR A 116 3.36 -3.39 2.19
N ASN A 117 3.90 -2.34 1.54
CA ASN A 117 5.33 -2.11 1.42
C ASN A 117 5.93 -1.39 2.66
N GLY A 118 5.10 -1.01 3.63
CA GLY A 118 5.52 -0.57 4.96
C GLY A 118 5.84 -1.75 5.88
N ASP A 119 6.30 -1.48 7.11
CA ASP A 119 6.52 -2.50 8.13
C ASP A 119 5.25 -2.79 8.94
N ARG A 120 5.26 -3.92 9.64
CA ARG A 120 4.14 -4.37 10.48
C ARG A 120 3.78 -3.35 11.56
N ARG A 121 4.75 -2.68 12.18
CA ARG A 121 4.51 -1.69 13.24
C ARG A 121 3.74 -0.49 12.69
N HIS A 122 4.12 -0.01 11.52
CA HIS A 122 3.40 1.06 10.83
C HIS A 122 1.97 0.63 10.53
N ALA A 123 1.78 -0.55 9.94
CA ALA A 123 0.46 -1.06 9.58
C ALA A 123 -0.44 -1.24 10.82
N GLU A 124 0.06 -1.80 11.91
CA GLU A 124 -0.69 -1.95 13.17
C GLU A 124 -1.07 -0.61 13.79
N ARG A 125 -0.16 0.38 13.79
CA ARG A 125 -0.43 1.72 14.34
C ARG A 125 -1.49 2.44 13.52
N THR A 126 -1.38 2.38 12.19
CA THR A 126 -2.35 2.94 11.26
C THR A 126 -3.73 2.31 11.42
N ALA A 127 -3.81 0.98 11.36
CA ALA A 127 -5.08 0.26 11.49
C ALA A 127 -5.72 0.42 12.89
N ARG A 128 -4.90 0.50 13.95
CA ARG A 128 -5.37 0.78 15.31
C ARG A 128 -5.94 2.18 15.43
N GLN A 129 -5.29 3.18 14.84
CA GLN A 129 -5.76 4.56 14.86
C GLN A 129 -7.07 4.72 14.10
N LEU A 130 -7.25 4.00 12.99
CA LEU A 130 -8.51 3.94 12.25
C LEU A 130 -9.61 3.14 12.98
N GLY A 131 -9.26 2.34 13.98
CA GLY A 131 -10.19 1.48 14.71
C GLY A 131 -10.58 0.20 13.94
N ILE A 132 -9.73 -0.27 13.01
CA ILE A 132 -10.02 -1.41 12.13
C ILE A 132 -9.09 -2.60 12.32
N LEU A 133 -8.05 -2.50 13.16
CA LEU A 133 -7.03 -3.54 13.29
C LEU A 133 -7.62 -4.93 13.58
N ASP A 134 -8.59 -5.02 14.48
CA ASP A 134 -9.19 -6.28 14.92
C ASP A 134 -10.08 -6.95 13.84
N HIS A 135 -10.25 -6.31 12.68
CA HIS A 135 -11.00 -6.86 11.55
C HIS A 135 -10.12 -7.64 10.56
N PHE A 136 -8.80 -7.59 10.72
CA PHE A 136 -7.85 -8.28 9.85
C PHE A 136 -7.31 -9.56 10.49
N ASP A 137 -7.18 -10.59 9.68
CA ASP A 137 -6.65 -11.89 10.11
C ASP A 137 -5.12 -11.87 10.19
N ASP A 138 -4.45 -11.12 9.30
CA ASP A 138 -2.99 -10.91 9.36
C ASP A 138 -2.57 -9.67 8.55
N ILE A 139 -1.30 -9.27 8.77
CA ILE A 139 -0.60 -8.22 8.05
C ILE A 139 0.63 -8.85 7.36
N PHE A 140 0.68 -8.78 6.03
CA PHE A 140 1.85 -9.13 5.25
C PHE A 140 2.60 -7.87 4.85
N ASP A 141 3.72 -7.66 5.51
CA ASP A 141 4.55 -6.46 5.43
C ASP A 141 5.80 -6.67 4.58
N ILE A 142 6.58 -5.61 4.39
CA ILE A 142 7.82 -5.66 3.59
C ILE A 142 8.85 -6.64 4.18
N VAL A 143 8.88 -6.85 5.49
CA VAL A 143 9.79 -7.79 6.15
C VAL A 143 9.35 -9.23 5.88
N ALA A 144 8.05 -9.53 6.02
CA ALA A 144 7.47 -10.81 5.64
C ALA A 144 7.69 -11.12 4.15
N ALA A 145 7.67 -10.10 3.29
CA ALA A 145 7.99 -10.20 1.87
C ALA A 145 9.48 -10.51 1.59
N GLY A 146 10.34 -10.47 2.61
CA GLY A 146 11.79 -10.63 2.45
C GLY A 146 12.44 -9.41 1.79
N LEU A 147 11.93 -8.22 2.09
CA LEU A 147 12.35 -6.92 1.59
C LEU A 147 12.19 -6.76 0.06
N ASN A 148 11.36 -7.60 -0.57
CA ASN A 148 10.98 -7.46 -1.97
C ASN A 148 9.65 -6.71 -2.05
N PRO A 149 9.63 -5.47 -2.56
CA PRO A 149 8.40 -4.67 -2.57
C PRO A 149 7.41 -5.10 -3.66
N LYS A 150 6.15 -4.75 -3.51
CA LYS A 150 5.22 -4.66 -4.64
C LYS A 150 5.80 -3.68 -5.67
N PRO A 151 5.69 -3.95 -6.98
CA PRO A 151 4.94 -5.01 -7.66
C PRO A 151 5.75 -6.28 -8.00
N ALA A 152 6.80 -6.63 -7.29
CA ALA A 152 7.58 -7.83 -7.59
C ALA A 152 6.70 -9.09 -7.47
N ARG A 153 6.63 -9.91 -8.56
CA ARG A 153 5.79 -11.12 -8.62
C ARG A 153 6.02 -12.08 -7.45
N GLN A 154 7.28 -12.31 -7.09
CA GLN A 154 7.66 -13.19 -5.98
C GLN A 154 7.04 -12.79 -4.63
N THR A 155 6.76 -11.50 -4.43
CA THR A 155 6.13 -10.98 -3.21
C THR A 155 4.68 -11.44 -3.09
N TYR A 156 3.93 -11.39 -4.20
CA TYR A 156 2.54 -11.88 -4.24
C TYR A 156 2.47 -13.39 -4.16
N GLU A 157 3.38 -14.11 -4.83
CA GLU A 157 3.46 -15.58 -4.75
C GLU A 157 3.76 -16.02 -3.32
N LYS A 158 4.69 -15.33 -2.64
CA LYS A 158 5.01 -15.61 -1.21
C LYS A 158 3.82 -15.33 -0.29
N PHE A 159 3.10 -14.23 -0.51
CA PHE A 159 1.86 -13.94 0.22
C PHE A 159 0.82 -15.06 0.01
N ALA A 160 0.58 -15.43 -1.24
CA ALA A 160 -0.39 -16.47 -1.59
C ALA A 160 -0.03 -17.84 -0.98
N GLU A 161 1.25 -18.20 -0.99
CA GLU A 161 1.75 -19.45 -0.37
C GLU A 161 1.58 -19.41 1.16
N LEU A 162 2.05 -18.33 1.81
CA LEU A 162 2.04 -18.21 3.27
C LEU A 162 0.63 -18.28 3.85
N HIS A 163 -0.32 -17.61 3.20
CA HIS A 163 -1.71 -17.51 3.66
C HIS A 163 -2.65 -18.52 2.97
N ALA A 164 -2.13 -19.40 2.11
CA ALA A 164 -2.94 -20.32 1.30
C ALA A 164 -4.08 -19.60 0.56
N VAL A 165 -3.77 -18.44 -0.05
CA VAL A 165 -4.70 -17.64 -0.84
C VAL A 165 -4.70 -18.15 -2.28
N THR A 166 -5.89 -18.39 -2.81
CA THR A 166 -6.08 -18.73 -4.23
C THR A 166 -6.58 -17.51 -4.97
N GLY A 167 -5.87 -17.10 -6.04
CA GLY A 167 -6.20 -15.86 -6.76
C GLY A 167 -7.66 -15.75 -7.18
N HIS A 168 -8.24 -16.85 -7.70
CA HIS A 168 -9.64 -16.88 -8.12
C HIS A 168 -10.64 -16.53 -7.00
N ASN A 169 -10.30 -16.75 -5.74
CA ASN A 169 -11.16 -16.46 -4.58
C ASN A 169 -10.73 -15.19 -3.83
N ALA A 170 -9.81 -14.42 -4.39
CA ALA A 170 -9.26 -13.25 -3.75
C ALA A 170 -9.52 -11.97 -4.53
N VAL A 171 -9.58 -10.85 -3.79
CA VAL A 171 -9.61 -9.50 -4.34
C VAL A 171 -8.50 -8.66 -3.74
N MET A 172 -7.85 -7.84 -4.57
CA MET A 172 -6.80 -6.89 -4.15
C MET A 172 -7.29 -5.46 -4.35
N PHE A 173 -7.24 -4.67 -3.27
CA PHE A 173 -7.51 -3.23 -3.25
C PHE A 173 -6.19 -2.46 -3.16
N GLU A 174 -5.99 -1.48 -4.03
CA GLU A 174 -4.72 -0.75 -4.18
C GLU A 174 -4.94 0.65 -4.75
N ASP A 175 -4.13 1.62 -4.34
CA ASP A 175 -4.14 2.99 -4.89
C ASP A 175 -3.16 3.18 -6.06
N LEU A 176 -2.14 2.30 -6.19
CA LEU A 176 -1.17 2.31 -7.27
C LEU A 176 -1.50 1.24 -8.31
N ALA A 177 -1.97 1.67 -9.46
CA ALA A 177 -2.38 0.78 -10.55
C ALA A 177 -1.31 -0.24 -10.96
N ARG A 178 -0.02 0.14 -10.94
CA ARG A 178 1.10 -0.77 -11.26
C ARG A 178 1.18 -1.99 -10.31
N ASN A 179 0.67 -1.88 -9.10
CA ASN A 179 0.66 -2.96 -8.11
C ASN A 179 -0.49 -3.96 -8.34
N LEU A 180 -1.41 -3.69 -9.29
CA LEU A 180 -2.53 -4.57 -9.62
C LEU A 180 -2.22 -5.56 -10.76
N SER A 181 -1.16 -5.32 -11.56
CA SER A 181 -0.84 -6.19 -12.71
C SER A 181 -0.52 -7.63 -12.29
N VAL A 182 0.27 -7.81 -11.23
CA VAL A 182 0.62 -9.15 -10.73
C VAL A 182 -0.58 -9.85 -10.10
N PRO A 183 -1.35 -9.26 -9.14
CA PRO A 183 -2.61 -9.84 -8.66
C PRO A 183 -3.52 -10.28 -9.78
N LYS A 184 -3.73 -9.43 -10.80
CA LYS A 184 -4.54 -9.76 -11.97
C LYS A 184 -4.02 -11.00 -12.71
N SER A 185 -2.71 -11.07 -12.96
CA SER A 185 -2.08 -12.21 -13.62
C SER A 185 -2.17 -13.52 -12.81
N LEU A 186 -2.34 -13.42 -11.50
CA LEU A 186 -2.57 -14.54 -10.57
C LEU A 186 -4.05 -14.92 -10.45
N GLY A 187 -4.94 -14.24 -11.16
CA GLY A 187 -6.37 -14.50 -11.18
C GLY A 187 -7.17 -13.84 -10.06
N MET A 188 -6.58 -12.89 -9.33
CA MET A 188 -7.31 -12.09 -8.36
C MET A 188 -8.22 -11.07 -9.06
N THR A 189 -9.35 -10.76 -8.44
CA THR A 189 -10.11 -9.55 -8.78
C THR A 189 -9.32 -8.33 -8.31
N THR A 190 -9.27 -7.28 -9.13
CA THR A 190 -8.49 -6.08 -8.85
C THR A 190 -9.36 -4.84 -8.74
N VAL A 191 -9.14 -4.05 -7.70
CA VAL A 191 -9.88 -2.81 -7.42
C VAL A 191 -8.89 -1.67 -7.21
N LEU A 192 -8.95 -0.67 -8.08
CA LEU A 192 -8.16 0.54 -7.95
C LEU A 192 -8.93 1.57 -7.11
N ILE A 193 -8.27 2.05 -6.06
CA ILE A 193 -8.78 3.13 -5.22
C ILE A 193 -8.28 4.46 -5.78
N VAL A 194 -9.18 5.37 -6.07
CA VAL A 194 -8.84 6.70 -6.58
C VAL A 194 -9.33 7.79 -5.62
N PRO A 195 -8.60 8.92 -5.47
CA PRO A 195 -9.06 10.02 -4.63
C PRO A 195 -10.36 10.63 -5.16
N ARG A 196 -11.33 10.97 -4.27
CA ARG A 196 -12.59 11.65 -4.65
C ARG A 196 -12.38 13.03 -5.25
N ASN A 197 -11.39 13.78 -4.73
CA ASN A 197 -11.04 15.10 -5.21
C ASN A 197 -9.57 15.06 -5.61
N PHE A 198 -9.32 14.96 -6.90
CA PHE A 198 -7.97 14.84 -7.42
C PHE A 198 -7.23 16.18 -7.29
N GLU A 199 -6.66 16.47 -6.13
CA GLU A 199 -5.52 17.36 -5.99
C GLU A 199 -4.27 16.52 -5.89
N PRO A 200 -3.34 16.65 -6.86
CA PRO A 200 -2.13 15.83 -6.89
C PRO A 200 -1.13 16.36 -5.87
N THR A 201 -1.23 15.94 -4.62
CA THR A 201 -0.33 16.47 -3.59
C THR A 201 0.98 15.69 -3.45
N PHE A 202 1.04 14.40 -3.73
CA PHE A 202 2.26 13.61 -3.50
C PHE A 202 2.53 12.50 -4.51
N ALA A 203 1.55 12.10 -5.34
CA ALA A 203 1.79 11.10 -6.38
C ALA A 203 2.67 11.70 -7.50
N GLU A 204 3.76 11.05 -7.79
CA GLU A 204 4.63 11.41 -8.90
C GLU A 204 3.89 11.23 -10.24
N ILE A 205 4.25 12.03 -11.25
CA ILE A 205 3.58 11.99 -12.56
C ILE A 205 3.58 10.58 -13.17
N TRP A 206 4.67 9.83 -13.00
CA TRP A 206 4.81 8.47 -13.50
C TRP A 206 4.02 7.42 -12.68
N GLU A 207 3.59 7.72 -11.47
CA GLU A 207 2.68 6.87 -10.68
C GLU A 207 1.24 6.97 -11.18
N ARG A 208 0.96 8.01 -11.96
CA ARG A 208 -0.32 8.26 -12.60
C ARG A 208 -0.39 7.69 -14.01
N ASP A 209 0.69 7.01 -14.47
CA ASP A 209 0.61 6.29 -15.73
C ASP A 209 -0.64 5.41 -15.68
N PRO A 210 -1.53 5.55 -16.70
CA PRO A 210 -2.74 4.76 -16.70
C PRO A 210 -2.33 3.29 -16.57
N ALA A 211 -2.93 2.63 -15.58
CA ALA A 211 -2.89 1.19 -15.52
C ALA A 211 -3.19 0.67 -16.93
N ASN A 212 -2.54 -0.38 -17.33
CA ASN A 212 -3.07 -1.15 -18.42
C ASN A 212 -4.53 -1.43 -18.04
N GLU A 213 -5.49 -0.94 -18.85
CA GLU A 213 -6.92 -1.06 -18.55
C GLU A 213 -7.33 -2.50 -18.24
N ASP A 214 -6.57 -3.47 -18.79
CA ASP A 214 -6.76 -4.89 -18.56
C ASP A 214 -6.36 -5.37 -17.15
N ASP A 215 -5.57 -4.59 -16.39
CA ASP A 215 -5.10 -4.95 -15.05
C ASP A 215 -6.06 -4.51 -13.93
N VAL A 216 -7.11 -3.74 -14.25
CA VAL A 216 -8.07 -3.19 -13.28
C VAL A 216 -9.49 -3.63 -13.60
N ASP A 217 -10.11 -4.42 -12.72
CA ASP A 217 -11.49 -4.87 -12.90
C ASP A 217 -12.50 -3.81 -12.45
N PHE A 218 -12.17 -3.06 -11.39
CA PHE A 218 -13.04 -2.05 -10.79
C PHE A 218 -12.26 -0.83 -10.34
N VAL A 219 -12.91 0.32 -10.35
CA VAL A 219 -12.40 1.58 -9.80
C VAL A 219 -13.41 2.13 -8.82
N THR A 220 -12.97 2.52 -7.64
CA THR A 220 -13.80 3.21 -6.64
C THR A 220 -13.03 4.32 -5.96
N ASP A 221 -13.76 5.31 -5.46
CA ASP A 221 -13.25 6.39 -4.61
C ASP A 221 -13.70 6.23 -3.15
N ASP A 222 -14.32 5.11 -2.81
CA ASP A 222 -14.84 4.80 -1.49
C ASP A 222 -14.77 3.29 -1.21
N LEU A 223 -14.22 2.93 -0.05
CA LEU A 223 -14.16 1.55 0.44
C LEU A 223 -15.34 1.19 1.37
N ALA A 224 -16.16 2.17 1.77
CA ALA A 224 -17.22 2.00 2.74
C ALA A 224 -18.62 2.05 2.13
#